data_fcc5bfb72f98829a2ae0cc93e57e455e
#
_entry.id   fcc5bfb72f98829a2ae0cc93e57e455e
#
_cell.length_a   1.000
_cell.length_b   1.000
_cell.length_c   1.000
_cell.angle_alpha   90.00
_cell.angle_beta   90.00
_cell.angle_gamma   90.00
#
_symmetry.space_group_name_H-M   'P 1'
#
loop_
_entity.id
_entity.type
_entity.pdbx_description
1 polymer ?
#
loop_
_entity_poly.entity_id
_entity_poly.type
_entity_poly.pdbx_seq_one_letter_code
_entity_poly.pdbx_strand_id
1 'polypeptide(L)'
;MKDILTASWMVEMIRTTTNMYAHGWDERNGGNVSLLLDEAQVCQYLDVKNVIRTIDTGFTAPTLDGKYFLVTGTGKYFKNVQYAPEVNLGLIHLTDNGETAELLWGFADGGKFTSEFPAHMMSHAERLKVDPQNRVVMHCHPANLLAMTYVHSLDERAFTRALWQMCTECIVVFPDGVNVLPWMLCGTNEIGLATAEKMQTARLVIWAQHGIYGAGKDLDETFGLIETAEKAAEIYMKIAHLPLVNTITDGQMHLLEQRFGVKARDGYLE
;
A
#
# COMPACT_ATOMS: atom_id res chain seq x y z
N MET A 1 25.79 12.14 13.82
CA MET A 1 24.51 11.74 13.21
C MET A 1 23.53 11.44 14.34
N LYS A 2 22.23 11.65 14.13
CA LYS A 2 21.18 11.28 15.09
C LYS A 2 20.98 9.76 15.07
N ASP A 3 20.39 9.21 16.14
CA ASP A 3 19.96 7.81 16.12
C ASP A 3 18.78 7.63 15.14
N ILE A 4 18.90 6.73 14.17
CA ILE A 4 17.91 6.48 13.12
C ILE A 4 16.57 5.99 13.70
N LEU A 5 16.59 5.30 14.84
CA LEU A 5 15.38 4.83 15.51
C LEU A 5 14.53 5.99 16.07
N THR A 6 15.11 7.20 16.17
CA THR A 6 14.38 8.42 16.58
C THR A 6 13.82 9.22 15.42
N ALA A 7 14.04 8.79 14.18
CA ALA A 7 13.47 9.45 13.01
C ALA A 7 11.94 9.29 13.00
N SER A 8 11.20 10.39 12.72
CA SER A 8 9.74 10.35 12.70
C SER A 8 9.20 9.26 11.76
N TRP A 9 9.75 9.19 10.55
CA TRP A 9 9.38 8.18 9.55
C TRP A 9 9.68 6.73 9.99
N MET A 10 10.70 6.51 10.84
CA MET A 10 10.98 5.19 11.42
C MET A 10 9.96 4.86 12.52
N VAL A 11 9.68 5.79 13.42
CA VAL A 11 8.67 5.64 14.48
C VAL A 11 7.28 5.37 13.87
N GLU A 12 6.93 6.10 12.82
CA GLU A 12 5.67 5.92 12.09
C GLU A 12 5.61 4.55 11.39
N MET A 13 6.69 4.10 10.75
CA MET A 13 6.75 2.77 10.11
C MET A 13 6.56 1.65 11.16
N ILE A 14 7.22 1.75 12.31
CA ILE A 14 7.07 0.79 13.41
C ILE A 14 5.62 0.78 13.93
N ARG A 15 5.02 1.96 14.14
CA ARG A 15 3.63 2.09 14.59
C ARG A 15 2.67 1.48 13.57
N THR A 16 2.82 1.81 12.29
CA THR A 16 1.95 1.34 11.22
C THR A 16 1.99 -0.18 11.08
N THR A 17 3.18 -0.78 11.01
CA THR A 17 3.31 -2.24 10.93
C THR A 17 2.76 -2.95 12.16
N THR A 18 2.89 -2.34 13.35
CA THR A 18 2.30 -2.86 14.60
C THR A 18 0.77 -2.81 14.54
N ASN A 19 0.19 -1.70 14.05
CA ASN A 19 -1.25 -1.55 13.89
C ASN A 19 -1.81 -2.55 12.86
N MET A 20 -1.17 -2.69 11.70
CA MET A 20 -1.56 -3.67 10.68
C MET A 20 -1.61 -5.10 11.26
N TYR A 21 -0.59 -5.49 12.02
CA TYR A 21 -0.59 -6.78 12.72
C TYR A 21 -1.73 -6.88 13.75
N ALA A 22 -1.98 -5.83 14.53
CA ALA A 22 -3.04 -5.82 15.54
C ALA A 22 -4.45 -5.94 14.92
N HIS A 23 -4.66 -5.44 13.70
CA HIS A 23 -5.89 -5.64 12.93
C HIS A 23 -6.02 -7.04 12.32
N GLY A 24 -4.97 -7.87 12.41
CA GLY A 24 -4.96 -9.21 11.82
C GLY A 24 -4.83 -9.22 10.30
N TRP A 25 -4.23 -8.16 9.74
CA TRP A 25 -4.04 -8.03 8.29
C TRP A 25 -2.74 -8.64 7.77
N ASP A 26 -1.86 -9.05 8.67
CA ASP A 26 -0.50 -9.51 8.35
C ASP A 26 -0.16 -10.78 9.15
N GLU A 27 -0.74 -11.87 8.73
CA GLU A 27 -0.46 -13.18 9.31
C GLU A 27 0.96 -13.67 8.93
N ARG A 28 1.69 -14.21 9.89
CA ARG A 28 3.07 -14.66 9.69
C ARG A 28 3.95 -13.55 9.11
N ASN A 29 4.38 -13.73 7.86
CA ASN A 29 5.18 -12.80 7.07
C ASN A 29 4.38 -12.20 5.90
N GLY A 30 3.06 -12.23 5.99
CA GLY A 30 2.17 -11.57 5.04
C GLY A 30 2.28 -10.06 5.16
N GLY A 31 1.93 -9.35 4.10
CA GLY A 31 1.98 -7.90 4.04
C GLY A 31 3.38 -7.30 3.92
N ASN A 32 3.44 -6.10 3.42
CA ASN A 32 4.68 -5.34 3.26
C ASN A 32 4.39 -3.86 3.05
N VAL A 33 5.39 -3.02 3.40
CA VAL A 33 5.31 -1.55 3.30
C VAL A 33 6.60 -1.01 2.74
N SER A 34 6.50 -0.01 1.87
CA SER A 34 7.62 0.80 1.40
C SER A 34 7.30 2.29 1.50
N LEU A 35 8.24 3.05 2.01
CA LEU A 35 8.16 4.49 2.21
C LEU A 35 9.30 5.18 1.48
N LEU A 36 8.97 6.05 0.53
CA LEU A 36 9.90 6.92 -0.17
C LEU A 36 10.36 8.05 0.74
N LEU A 37 11.67 8.23 0.88
CA LEU A 37 12.32 9.26 1.67
C LEU A 37 13.11 10.23 0.79
N ASP A 38 13.25 11.48 1.23
CA ASP A 38 14.15 12.43 0.61
C ASP A 38 15.57 12.23 1.16
N GLU A 39 16.60 12.42 0.34
CA GLU A 39 18.01 12.32 0.76
C GLU A 39 18.30 13.17 1.99
N ALA A 40 17.76 14.39 2.04
CA ALA A 40 17.96 15.30 3.17
C ALA A 40 17.38 14.76 4.50
N GLN A 41 16.36 13.92 4.46
CA GLN A 41 15.83 13.24 5.63
C GLN A 41 16.79 12.11 6.08
N VAL A 42 17.32 11.34 5.13
CA VAL A 42 18.22 10.22 5.40
C VAL A 42 19.57 10.71 5.95
N CYS A 43 20.16 11.74 5.34
CA CYS A 43 21.46 12.31 5.72
C CYS A 43 21.53 12.87 7.14
N GLN A 44 20.39 13.11 7.81
CA GLN A 44 20.37 13.49 9.23
C GLN A 44 20.81 12.34 10.15
N TYR A 45 20.64 11.10 9.67
CA TYR A 45 20.81 9.88 10.47
C TYR A 45 21.91 8.96 9.95
N LEU A 46 22.19 8.98 8.65
CA LEU A 46 23.15 8.10 7.99
C LEU A 46 24.11 8.87 7.08
N ASP A 47 25.33 8.38 6.95
CA ASP A 47 26.20 8.73 5.83
C ASP A 47 25.81 7.85 4.63
N VAL A 48 25.15 8.44 3.65
CA VAL A 48 24.64 7.75 2.45
C VAL A 48 25.74 7.17 1.56
N LYS A 49 27.02 7.55 1.80
CA LYS A 49 28.18 6.97 1.11
C LYS A 49 28.62 5.63 1.74
N ASN A 50 28.15 5.33 2.94
CA ASN A 50 28.51 4.11 3.63
C ASN A 50 27.53 2.97 3.28
N VAL A 51 27.75 2.36 2.11
CA VAL A 51 26.96 1.24 1.61
C VAL A 51 27.39 -0.05 2.32
N ILE A 52 26.45 -0.73 2.99
CA ILE A 52 26.71 -2.00 3.66
C ILE A 52 26.91 -3.12 2.62
N ARG A 53 26.04 -3.18 1.61
CA ARG A 53 26.09 -4.12 0.49
C ARG A 53 25.09 -3.71 -0.59
N THR A 54 25.23 -4.28 -1.76
CA THR A 54 24.30 -4.15 -2.88
C THR A 54 23.39 -5.39 -2.98
N ILE A 55 22.16 -5.18 -3.48
CA ILE A 55 21.16 -6.22 -3.71
C ILE A 55 20.58 -5.99 -5.11
N ASP A 56 20.58 -7.02 -5.96
CA ASP A 56 19.90 -7.01 -7.24
C ASP A 56 18.38 -6.94 -7.02
N THR A 57 17.72 -6.00 -7.69
CA THR A 57 16.27 -5.80 -7.57
C THR A 57 15.46 -6.75 -8.48
N GLY A 58 16.07 -7.24 -9.57
CA GLY A 58 15.43 -8.12 -10.55
C GLY A 58 14.46 -7.41 -11.50
N PHE A 59 14.48 -6.07 -11.55
CA PHE A 59 13.67 -5.26 -12.48
C PHE A 59 14.35 -3.92 -12.77
N THR A 60 13.80 -3.17 -13.73
CA THR A 60 14.27 -1.83 -14.12
C THR A 60 13.20 -0.79 -13.77
N ALA A 61 13.59 0.30 -13.08
CA ALA A 61 12.72 1.41 -12.73
C ALA A 61 13.46 2.76 -12.80
N PRO A 62 13.75 3.29 -14.01
CA PRO A 62 14.59 4.48 -14.18
C PRO A 62 14.06 5.73 -13.47
N THR A 63 12.75 5.85 -13.31
CA THR A 63 12.11 6.97 -12.60
C THR A 63 12.35 6.96 -11.10
N LEU A 64 12.82 5.85 -10.55
CA LEU A 64 13.18 5.68 -9.14
C LEU A 64 14.69 5.70 -8.89
N ASP A 65 15.51 5.87 -9.94
CA ASP A 65 16.96 6.00 -9.80
C ASP A 65 17.33 7.16 -8.87
N GLY A 66 18.27 6.95 -7.97
CA GLY A 66 18.69 7.93 -6.96
C GLY A 66 17.71 8.13 -5.79
N LYS A 67 16.63 7.32 -5.67
CA LYS A 67 15.64 7.46 -4.60
C LYS A 67 15.93 6.54 -3.42
N TYR A 68 15.53 6.99 -2.23
CA TYR A 68 15.71 6.28 -0.96
C TYR A 68 14.39 5.70 -0.48
N PHE A 69 14.41 4.46 -0.03
CA PHE A 69 13.23 3.78 0.49
C PHE A 69 13.52 3.09 1.82
N LEU A 70 12.62 3.27 2.79
CA LEU A 70 12.49 2.39 3.94
C LEU A 70 11.51 1.28 3.59
N VAL A 71 11.95 0.02 3.68
CA VAL A 71 11.17 -1.14 3.21
C VAL A 71 11.16 -2.26 4.24
N THR A 72 10.08 -3.03 4.27
CA THR A 72 9.98 -4.25 5.07
C THR A 72 10.71 -5.41 4.40
N GLY A 73 11.26 -6.33 5.21
CA GLY A 73 12.06 -7.46 4.74
C GLY A 73 11.25 -8.70 4.36
N THR A 74 11.79 -9.49 3.43
CA THR A 74 11.19 -10.78 3.07
C THR A 74 11.23 -11.76 4.25
N GLY A 75 10.14 -12.49 4.44
CA GLY A 75 10.02 -13.47 5.52
C GLY A 75 9.94 -12.87 6.93
N LYS A 76 9.84 -11.53 7.04
CA LYS A 76 9.75 -10.83 8.33
C LYS A 76 8.30 -10.75 8.80
N TYR A 77 8.13 -10.77 10.12
CA TYR A 77 6.84 -10.72 10.78
C TYR A 77 6.61 -9.29 11.33
N PHE A 78 5.50 -8.66 10.99
CA PHE A 78 5.19 -7.30 11.45
C PHE A 78 5.17 -7.18 12.97
N LYS A 79 4.70 -8.19 13.68
CA LYS A 79 4.75 -8.22 15.16
C LYS A 79 6.14 -8.04 15.77
N ASN A 80 7.20 -8.31 14.98
CA ASN A 80 8.59 -8.22 15.45
C ASN A 80 9.26 -6.90 15.10
N VAL A 81 8.66 -6.07 14.22
CA VAL A 81 9.26 -4.79 13.78
C VAL A 81 9.51 -3.88 14.96
N GLN A 82 8.60 -3.78 15.91
CA GLN A 82 8.73 -2.95 17.10
C GLN A 82 9.86 -3.36 18.05
N TYR A 83 10.27 -4.63 18.02
CA TYR A 83 11.29 -5.17 18.93
C TYR A 83 12.69 -5.22 18.32
N ALA A 84 12.77 -5.36 17.00
CA ALA A 84 14.03 -5.46 16.26
C ALA A 84 13.88 -4.81 14.86
N PRO A 85 13.66 -3.49 14.79
CA PRO A 85 13.47 -2.81 13.50
C PRO A 85 14.68 -3.00 12.58
N GLU A 86 15.92 -3.03 13.13
CA GLU A 86 17.15 -3.25 12.37
C GLU A 86 17.25 -4.64 11.70
N VAL A 87 16.46 -5.60 12.14
CA VAL A 87 16.38 -6.94 11.51
C VAL A 87 15.25 -7.00 10.48
N ASN A 88 14.16 -6.29 10.74
CA ASN A 88 12.91 -6.44 9.99
C ASN A 88 12.72 -5.40 8.89
N LEU A 89 13.45 -4.28 8.96
CA LEU A 89 13.42 -3.18 8.01
C LEU A 89 14.78 -3.00 7.34
N GLY A 90 14.76 -2.40 6.15
CA GLY A 90 15.97 -1.95 5.46
C GLY A 90 15.77 -0.57 4.86
N LEU A 91 16.79 0.29 4.96
CA LEU A 91 16.86 1.54 4.24
C LEU A 91 17.80 1.34 3.05
N ILE A 92 17.27 1.55 1.86
CA ILE A 92 17.95 1.32 0.59
C ILE A 92 17.99 2.59 -0.26
N HIS A 93 18.98 2.68 -1.10
CA HIS A 93 19.15 3.67 -2.17
C HIS A 93 19.14 2.93 -3.51
N LEU A 94 18.26 3.33 -4.43
CA LEU A 94 18.18 2.72 -5.75
C LEU A 94 19.17 3.40 -6.69
N THR A 95 19.94 2.59 -7.43
CA THR A 95 20.94 3.01 -8.42
C THR A 95 20.81 2.16 -9.69
N ASP A 96 21.60 2.48 -10.72
CA ASP A 96 21.65 1.74 -11.98
C ASP A 96 20.26 1.60 -12.64
N ASN A 97 19.54 2.72 -12.78
CA ASN A 97 18.16 2.74 -13.27
C ASN A 97 17.19 1.87 -12.44
N GLY A 98 17.46 1.73 -11.15
CA GLY A 98 16.64 0.96 -10.21
C GLY A 98 16.97 -0.55 -10.19
N GLU A 99 17.96 -1.00 -10.95
CA GLU A 99 18.37 -2.41 -10.99
C GLU A 99 19.18 -2.84 -9.75
N THR A 100 19.79 -1.87 -9.07
CA THR A 100 20.59 -2.09 -7.87
C THR A 100 19.98 -1.35 -6.68
N ALA A 101 19.85 -2.04 -5.53
CA ALA A 101 19.55 -1.44 -4.26
C ALA A 101 20.79 -1.46 -3.35
N GLU A 102 21.32 -0.30 -3.01
CA GLU A 102 22.38 -0.12 -2.02
C GLU A 102 21.77 -0.13 -0.64
N LEU A 103 22.06 -1.13 0.18
CA LEU A 103 21.62 -1.18 1.58
C LEU A 103 22.47 -0.23 2.43
N LEU A 104 21.81 0.77 3.02
CA LEU A 104 22.45 1.77 3.88
C LEU A 104 22.25 1.47 5.39
N TRP A 105 21.16 0.78 5.74
CA TRP A 105 20.85 0.41 7.11
C TRP A 105 19.85 -0.75 7.15
N GLY A 106 19.88 -1.52 8.21
CA GLY A 106 18.93 -2.58 8.49
C GLY A 106 19.29 -3.94 7.86
N PHE A 107 18.30 -4.84 7.81
CA PHE A 107 18.48 -6.24 7.41
C PHE A 107 19.73 -6.87 8.06
N ALA A 108 19.89 -6.63 9.37
CA ALA A 108 21.11 -6.97 10.14
C ALA A 108 21.41 -8.49 10.20
N ASP A 109 20.42 -9.32 9.88
CA ASP A 109 20.57 -10.77 9.75
C ASP A 109 20.98 -11.25 8.35
N GLY A 110 21.32 -10.33 7.43
CA GLY A 110 21.66 -10.64 6.04
C GLY A 110 20.43 -10.78 5.12
N GLY A 111 19.22 -10.50 5.62
CA GLY A 111 17.97 -10.50 4.87
C GLY A 111 17.94 -9.45 3.76
N LYS A 112 16.87 -9.43 2.96
CA LYS A 112 16.62 -8.45 1.91
C LYS A 112 15.16 -7.97 1.95
N PHE A 113 14.85 -7.00 1.11
CA PHE A 113 13.48 -6.48 0.95
C PHE A 113 12.48 -7.58 0.58
N THR A 114 11.19 -7.27 0.78
CA THR A 114 10.07 -8.18 0.48
C THR A 114 10.16 -8.83 -0.90
N SER A 115 9.63 -10.03 -1.06
CA SER A 115 9.53 -10.70 -2.38
C SER A 115 8.59 -9.97 -3.35
N GLU A 116 7.72 -9.10 -2.85
CA GLU A 116 6.81 -8.26 -3.64
C GLU A 116 7.41 -6.87 -3.95
N PHE A 117 8.70 -6.71 -3.74
CA PHE A 117 9.41 -5.48 -4.03
C PHE A 117 9.20 -4.94 -5.46
N PRO A 118 9.14 -5.78 -6.53
CA PRO A 118 8.79 -5.30 -7.86
C PRO A 118 7.43 -4.58 -7.91
N ALA A 119 6.39 -5.16 -7.29
CA ALA A 119 5.05 -4.55 -7.26
C ALA A 119 5.06 -3.21 -6.52
N HIS A 120 5.82 -3.10 -5.40
CA HIS A 120 5.99 -1.83 -4.70
C HIS A 120 6.65 -0.76 -5.56
N MET A 121 7.78 -1.07 -6.16
CA MET A 121 8.56 -0.08 -6.92
C MET A 121 7.86 0.34 -8.20
N MET A 122 7.26 -0.60 -8.94
CA MET A 122 6.47 -0.28 -10.12
C MET A 122 5.24 0.59 -9.76
N SER A 123 4.58 0.31 -8.63
CA SER A 123 3.49 1.15 -8.11
C SER A 123 3.96 2.55 -7.73
N HIS A 124 5.09 2.68 -7.02
CA HIS A 124 5.69 4.00 -6.75
C HIS A 124 5.99 4.76 -8.04
N ALA A 125 6.58 4.10 -9.04
CA ALA A 125 6.92 4.73 -10.32
C ALA A 125 5.68 5.30 -11.01
N GLU A 126 4.56 4.58 -11.04
CA GLU A 126 3.32 5.06 -11.65
C GLU A 126 2.61 6.10 -10.78
N ARG A 127 2.54 5.91 -9.46
CA ARG A 127 1.90 6.88 -8.56
C ARG A 127 2.61 8.23 -8.53
N LEU A 128 3.92 8.27 -8.62
CA LEU A 128 4.69 9.51 -8.69
C LEU A 128 4.44 10.31 -9.98
N LYS A 129 4.02 9.66 -11.06
CA LYS A 129 3.61 10.34 -12.31
C LYS A 129 2.23 11.01 -12.13
N VAL A 130 1.33 10.37 -11.39
CA VAL A 130 -0.03 10.87 -11.13
C VAL A 130 -0.03 11.92 -10.05
N ASP A 131 0.68 11.67 -8.95
CA ASP A 131 0.79 12.56 -7.79
C ASP A 131 2.22 12.51 -7.23
N PRO A 132 3.02 13.59 -7.43
CA PRO A 132 4.38 13.67 -6.89
C PRO A 132 4.49 13.63 -5.36
N GLN A 133 3.38 13.80 -4.64
CA GLN A 133 3.34 13.70 -3.18
C GLN A 133 3.20 12.26 -2.69
N ASN A 134 2.96 11.30 -3.56
CA ASN A 134 2.83 9.90 -3.18
C ASN A 134 4.15 9.38 -2.62
N ARG A 135 4.13 8.88 -1.38
CA ARG A 135 5.33 8.43 -0.66
C ARG A 135 5.26 6.98 -0.19
N VAL A 136 4.08 6.40 -0.11
CA VAL A 136 3.85 5.09 0.50
C VAL A 136 3.19 4.15 -0.49
N VAL A 137 3.66 2.91 -0.49
CA VAL A 137 2.93 1.76 -1.00
C VAL A 137 2.85 0.72 0.11
N MET A 138 1.65 0.21 0.37
CA MET A 138 1.33 -0.70 1.46
C MET A 138 0.50 -1.87 0.93
N HIS A 139 0.86 -3.07 1.34
CA HIS A 139 0.13 -4.30 1.01
C HIS A 139 -0.20 -5.07 2.28
N CYS A 140 -1.40 -5.62 2.35
CA CYS A 140 -1.87 -6.46 3.46
C CYS A 140 -3.06 -7.33 3.06
N HIS A 141 -3.51 -8.20 3.98
CA HIS A 141 -4.54 -9.23 3.77
C HIS A 141 -5.79 -8.99 4.63
N PRO A 142 -6.57 -7.89 4.45
CA PRO A 142 -7.77 -7.65 5.23
C PRO A 142 -8.83 -8.70 4.90
N ALA A 143 -9.32 -9.41 5.93
CA ALA A 143 -10.08 -10.63 5.76
C ALA A 143 -11.44 -10.43 5.07
N ASN A 144 -12.14 -9.31 5.34
CA ASN A 144 -13.45 -9.07 4.74
C ASN A 144 -13.33 -8.65 3.27
N LEU A 145 -12.31 -7.85 2.90
CA LEU A 145 -12.01 -7.56 1.49
C LEU A 145 -11.67 -8.84 0.73
N LEU A 146 -10.84 -9.71 1.31
CA LEU A 146 -10.56 -11.03 0.72
C LEU A 146 -11.84 -11.83 0.51
N ALA A 147 -12.66 -11.97 1.56
CA ALA A 147 -13.90 -12.71 1.50
C ALA A 147 -14.85 -12.15 0.42
N MET A 148 -14.93 -10.82 0.30
CA MET A 148 -15.73 -10.16 -0.72
C MET A 148 -15.32 -10.57 -2.15
N THR A 149 -14.02 -10.81 -2.41
CA THR A 149 -13.55 -11.27 -3.74
C THR A 149 -14.04 -12.66 -4.16
N TYR A 150 -14.58 -13.46 -3.23
CA TYR A 150 -15.16 -14.79 -3.53
C TYR A 150 -16.66 -14.72 -3.83
N VAL A 151 -17.36 -13.69 -3.34
CA VAL A 151 -18.83 -13.64 -3.39
C VAL A 151 -19.37 -12.46 -4.19
N HIS A 152 -18.55 -11.46 -4.49
CA HIS A 152 -18.92 -10.30 -5.30
C HIS A 152 -18.29 -10.37 -6.70
N SER A 153 -18.87 -9.69 -7.67
CA SER A 153 -18.26 -9.48 -8.98
C SER A 153 -16.91 -8.77 -8.85
N LEU A 154 -15.91 -9.18 -9.64
CA LEU A 154 -14.62 -8.52 -9.73
C LEU A 154 -14.62 -7.32 -10.70
N ASP A 155 -15.78 -6.94 -11.23
CA ASP A 155 -15.96 -5.70 -11.99
C ASP A 155 -15.66 -4.48 -11.09
N GLU A 156 -14.72 -3.63 -11.50
CA GLU A 156 -14.19 -2.54 -10.67
C GLU A 156 -15.27 -1.52 -10.29
N ARG A 157 -16.17 -1.19 -11.21
CA ARG A 157 -17.29 -0.27 -10.94
C ARG A 157 -18.26 -0.87 -9.93
N ALA A 158 -18.66 -2.12 -10.15
CA ALA A 158 -19.58 -2.82 -9.25
C ALA A 158 -18.97 -2.97 -7.84
N PHE A 159 -17.69 -3.36 -7.76
CA PHE A 159 -16.98 -3.53 -6.48
C PHE A 159 -16.85 -2.20 -5.73
N THR A 160 -16.42 -1.14 -6.41
CA THR A 160 -16.32 0.20 -5.84
C THR A 160 -17.68 0.70 -5.32
N ARG A 161 -18.74 0.57 -6.12
CA ARG A 161 -20.07 1.01 -5.74
C ARG A 161 -20.60 0.24 -4.53
N ALA A 162 -20.36 -1.07 -4.47
CA ALA A 162 -20.72 -1.86 -3.30
C ALA A 162 -20.05 -1.35 -2.02
N LEU A 163 -18.75 -1.00 -2.08
CA LEU A 163 -18.05 -0.40 -0.94
C LEU A 163 -18.60 1.00 -0.58
N TRP A 164 -18.80 1.89 -1.56
CA TRP A 164 -19.33 3.24 -1.33
C TRP A 164 -20.72 3.24 -0.70
N GLN A 165 -21.53 2.23 -1.01
CA GLN A 165 -22.88 2.09 -0.47
C GLN A 165 -22.94 1.60 0.98
N MET A 166 -21.83 1.07 1.52
CA MET A 166 -21.78 0.50 2.88
C MET A 166 -21.45 1.53 3.96
N CYS A 167 -20.74 2.60 3.63
CA CYS A 167 -20.30 3.60 4.60
C CYS A 167 -20.14 4.97 3.93
N THR A 168 -20.66 6.01 4.60
CA THR A 168 -20.63 7.40 4.10
C THR A 168 -19.22 7.89 3.78
N GLU A 169 -18.24 7.49 4.58
CA GLU A 169 -16.85 7.90 4.46
C GLU A 169 -16.17 7.37 3.18
N CYS A 170 -16.64 6.27 2.61
CA CYS A 170 -15.94 5.58 1.53
C CYS A 170 -15.74 6.48 0.30
N ILE A 171 -16.81 7.11 -0.22
CA ILE A 171 -16.70 8.00 -1.38
C ILE A 171 -15.87 9.26 -1.09
N VAL A 172 -15.80 9.68 0.18
CA VAL A 172 -15.00 10.84 0.60
C VAL A 172 -13.51 10.47 0.68
N VAL A 173 -13.19 9.29 1.20
CA VAL A 173 -11.82 8.83 1.46
C VAL A 173 -11.15 8.30 0.18
N PHE A 174 -11.87 7.49 -0.60
CA PHE A 174 -11.39 6.97 -1.88
C PHE A 174 -12.38 7.23 -3.03
N PRO A 175 -12.56 8.50 -3.43
CA PRO A 175 -13.45 8.87 -4.55
C PRO A 175 -12.97 8.31 -5.89
N ASP A 176 -11.68 8.00 -6.02
CA ASP A 176 -11.05 7.30 -7.13
C ASP A 176 -11.45 5.81 -7.22
N GLY A 177 -12.16 5.29 -6.20
CA GLY A 177 -12.64 3.92 -6.13
C GLY A 177 -11.53 2.91 -5.88
N VAL A 178 -11.82 1.66 -6.18
CA VAL A 178 -10.86 0.55 -6.13
C VAL A 178 -10.73 -0.09 -7.51
N ASN A 179 -9.51 -0.49 -7.87
CA ASN A 179 -9.28 -1.40 -8.99
C ASN A 179 -9.15 -2.83 -8.48
N VAL A 180 -9.45 -3.81 -9.33
CA VAL A 180 -9.41 -5.22 -8.97
C VAL A 180 -8.61 -5.99 -10.02
N LEU A 181 -7.64 -6.77 -9.58
CA LEU A 181 -6.94 -7.76 -10.40
C LEU A 181 -7.52 -9.15 -10.12
N PRO A 182 -7.75 -9.97 -11.14
CA PRO A 182 -8.05 -11.38 -10.93
C PRO A 182 -6.86 -12.06 -10.23
N TRP A 183 -7.06 -13.28 -9.75
CA TRP A 183 -5.95 -14.03 -9.15
C TRP A 183 -4.76 -14.13 -10.10
N MET A 184 -3.57 -13.75 -9.62
CA MET A 184 -2.29 -13.84 -10.32
C MET A 184 -1.25 -14.40 -9.36
N LEU A 185 -0.15 -14.96 -9.89
CA LEU A 185 0.96 -15.45 -9.07
C LEU A 185 1.69 -14.26 -8.43
N CYS A 186 1.70 -14.20 -7.09
CA CYS A 186 2.37 -13.15 -6.33
C CYS A 186 3.90 -13.24 -6.42
N GLY A 187 4.59 -12.12 -6.15
CA GLY A 187 6.06 -12.04 -6.17
C GLY A 187 6.68 -12.09 -7.57
N THR A 188 5.90 -11.90 -8.63
CA THR A 188 6.38 -11.85 -10.02
C THR A 188 6.35 -10.42 -10.57
N ASN A 189 7.19 -10.15 -11.58
CA ASN A 189 7.13 -8.86 -12.29
C ASN A 189 5.80 -8.66 -13.03
N GLU A 190 5.14 -9.74 -13.44
CA GLU A 190 3.86 -9.69 -14.15
C GLU A 190 2.75 -9.07 -13.29
N ILE A 191 2.56 -9.55 -12.06
CA ILE A 191 1.57 -8.95 -11.14
C ILE A 191 2.00 -7.55 -10.71
N GLY A 192 3.31 -7.28 -10.63
CA GLY A 192 3.85 -5.95 -10.36
C GLY A 192 3.45 -4.94 -11.43
N LEU A 193 3.63 -5.28 -12.71
CA LEU A 193 3.22 -4.45 -13.85
C LEU A 193 1.71 -4.24 -13.89
N ALA A 194 0.92 -5.31 -13.71
CA ALA A 194 -0.53 -5.22 -13.68
C ALA A 194 -1.02 -4.32 -12.53
N THR A 195 -0.39 -4.40 -11.35
CA THR A 195 -0.72 -3.54 -10.20
C THR A 195 -0.38 -2.08 -10.50
N ALA A 196 0.81 -1.82 -11.06
CA ALA A 196 1.25 -0.49 -11.42
C ALA A 196 0.32 0.17 -12.46
N GLU A 197 -0.13 -0.57 -13.47
CA GLU A 197 -1.12 -0.09 -14.44
C GLU A 197 -2.42 0.34 -13.75
N LYS A 198 -2.95 -0.47 -12.83
CA LYS A 198 -4.14 -0.15 -12.04
C LYS A 198 -3.95 1.04 -11.12
N MET A 199 -2.73 1.23 -10.60
CA MET A 199 -2.37 2.39 -9.77
C MET A 199 -2.39 3.73 -10.52
N GLN A 200 -2.49 3.75 -11.84
CA GLN A 200 -2.66 5.00 -12.61
C GLN A 200 -4.00 5.68 -12.33
N THR A 201 -5.04 4.93 -12.01
CA THR A 201 -6.41 5.43 -11.91
C THR A 201 -7.03 5.34 -10.53
N ALA A 202 -6.47 4.55 -9.62
CA ALA A 202 -6.93 4.44 -8.23
C ALA A 202 -5.76 4.20 -7.29
N ARG A 203 -5.89 4.68 -6.05
CA ARG A 203 -4.90 4.48 -4.97
C ARG A 203 -5.02 3.10 -4.31
N LEU A 204 -6.13 2.39 -4.55
CA LEU A 204 -6.40 1.05 -4.00
C LEU A 204 -6.52 0.04 -5.13
N VAL A 205 -5.75 -1.05 -5.05
CA VAL A 205 -5.80 -2.19 -5.98
C VAL A 205 -5.97 -3.47 -5.19
N ILE A 206 -7.09 -4.14 -5.40
CA ILE A 206 -7.41 -5.42 -4.77
C ILE A 206 -6.85 -6.55 -5.63
N TRP A 207 -6.08 -7.45 -5.02
CA TRP A 207 -5.67 -8.72 -5.61
C TRP A 207 -6.66 -9.80 -5.16
N ALA A 208 -7.50 -10.26 -6.07
CA ALA A 208 -8.53 -11.24 -5.76
C ALA A 208 -7.93 -12.48 -5.08
N GLN A 209 -8.54 -12.93 -3.98
CA GLN A 209 -8.13 -14.06 -3.14
C GLN A 209 -6.73 -13.93 -2.52
N HIS A 210 -6.18 -12.69 -2.44
CA HIS A 210 -4.85 -12.47 -1.87
C HIS A 210 -4.83 -11.30 -0.87
N GLY A 211 -5.14 -10.07 -1.31
CA GLY A 211 -5.06 -8.91 -0.44
C GLY A 211 -5.33 -7.60 -1.16
N ILE A 212 -4.82 -6.50 -0.62
CA ILE A 212 -4.96 -5.17 -1.18
C ILE A 212 -3.63 -4.42 -1.19
N TYR A 213 -3.41 -3.65 -2.24
CA TYR A 213 -2.38 -2.60 -2.31
C TYR A 213 -3.03 -1.23 -2.11
N GLY A 214 -2.43 -0.43 -1.26
CA GLY A 214 -2.78 0.98 -1.06
C GLY A 214 -1.59 1.88 -1.33
N ALA A 215 -1.84 3.07 -1.89
CA ALA A 215 -0.82 4.10 -2.11
C ALA A 215 -1.31 5.47 -1.62
N GLY A 216 -0.43 6.25 -1.01
CA GLY A 216 -0.77 7.55 -0.44
C GLY A 216 0.46 8.43 -0.16
N LYS A 217 0.21 9.62 0.36
CA LYS A 217 1.26 10.62 0.65
C LYS A 217 2.07 10.32 1.91
N ASP A 218 1.46 9.60 2.86
CA ASP A 218 2.07 9.21 4.13
C ASP A 218 1.49 7.87 4.63
N LEU A 219 2.07 7.33 5.70
CA LEU A 219 1.68 6.05 6.28
C LEU A 219 0.26 6.07 6.87
N ASP A 220 -0.16 7.18 7.49
CA ASP A 220 -1.48 7.31 8.11
C ASP A 220 -2.58 7.40 7.03
N GLU A 221 -2.37 8.18 5.96
CA GLU A 221 -3.32 8.23 4.84
C GLU A 221 -3.47 6.86 4.18
N THR A 222 -2.35 6.20 3.88
CA THR A 222 -2.39 4.90 3.18
C THR A 222 -3.05 3.82 4.02
N PHE A 223 -2.75 3.79 5.32
CA PHE A 223 -3.43 2.91 6.27
C PHE A 223 -4.93 3.20 6.33
N GLY A 224 -5.32 4.47 6.46
CA GLY A 224 -6.72 4.89 6.53
C GLY A 224 -7.54 4.58 5.27
N LEU A 225 -6.91 4.62 4.08
CA LEU A 225 -7.54 4.17 2.83
C LEU A 225 -7.93 2.68 2.91
N ILE A 226 -7.00 1.83 3.33
CA ILE A 226 -7.22 0.38 3.46
C ILE A 226 -8.22 0.10 4.57
N GLU A 227 -8.10 0.76 5.73
CA GLU A 227 -9.00 0.60 6.88
C GLU A 227 -10.45 0.94 6.51
N THR A 228 -10.65 2.04 5.75
CA THR A 228 -11.98 2.45 5.31
C THR A 228 -12.58 1.45 4.32
N ALA A 229 -11.79 0.94 3.38
CA ALA A 229 -12.24 -0.09 2.43
C ALA A 229 -12.56 -1.41 3.14
N GLU A 230 -11.73 -1.84 4.09
CA GLU A 230 -11.98 -3.04 4.90
C GLU A 230 -13.22 -2.89 5.76
N LYS A 231 -13.44 -1.70 6.39
CA LYS A 231 -14.68 -1.43 7.15
C LYS A 231 -15.92 -1.58 6.28
N ALA A 232 -15.90 -1.07 5.06
CA ALA A 232 -17.01 -1.23 4.12
C ALA A 232 -17.23 -2.69 3.73
N ALA A 233 -16.15 -3.43 3.46
CA ALA A 233 -16.21 -4.85 3.15
C ALA A 233 -16.72 -5.67 4.36
N GLU A 234 -16.32 -5.32 5.59
CA GLU A 234 -16.84 -5.93 6.83
C GLU A 234 -18.37 -5.79 6.91
N ILE A 235 -18.88 -4.57 6.67
CA ILE A 235 -20.33 -4.33 6.67
C ILE A 235 -20.99 -5.15 5.57
N TYR A 236 -20.48 -5.08 4.34
CA TYR A 236 -20.98 -5.83 3.20
C TYR A 236 -21.08 -7.33 3.51
N MET A 237 -20.01 -7.94 4.01
CA MET A 237 -19.97 -9.39 4.31
C MET A 237 -20.98 -9.79 5.39
N LYS A 238 -21.27 -8.91 6.35
CA LYS A 238 -22.28 -9.17 7.38
C LYS A 238 -23.71 -9.16 6.85
N ILE A 239 -23.99 -8.42 5.78
CA ILE A 239 -25.34 -8.21 5.27
C ILE A 239 -25.58 -8.76 3.85
N ALA A 240 -24.56 -9.23 3.13
CA ALA A 240 -24.64 -9.68 1.74
C ALA A 240 -25.69 -10.80 1.49
N HIS A 241 -26.07 -11.54 2.54
CA HIS A 241 -27.08 -12.60 2.47
C HIS A 241 -28.49 -12.11 2.86
N LEU A 242 -28.65 -10.84 3.21
CA LEU A 242 -29.92 -10.23 3.63
C LEU A 242 -30.49 -9.34 2.53
N PRO A 243 -31.81 -9.19 2.42
CA PRO A 243 -32.39 -8.19 1.52
C PRO A 243 -32.07 -6.78 2.05
N LEU A 244 -31.42 -5.96 1.23
CA LEU A 244 -31.17 -4.56 1.58
C LEU A 244 -32.48 -3.77 1.50
N VAL A 245 -32.86 -3.11 2.59
CA VAL A 245 -34.02 -2.23 2.67
C VAL A 245 -33.66 -0.77 2.41
N ASN A 246 -32.43 -0.39 2.76
CA ASN A 246 -31.88 0.96 2.59
C ASN A 246 -30.48 0.85 1.98
N THR A 247 -30.07 1.88 1.25
CA THR A 247 -28.72 2.04 0.73
C THR A 247 -28.38 3.52 0.60
N ILE A 248 -27.10 3.88 0.50
CA ILE A 248 -26.68 5.22 0.12
C ILE A 248 -26.91 5.36 -1.39
N THR A 249 -27.80 6.25 -1.79
CA THR A 249 -28.15 6.49 -3.20
C THR A 249 -27.10 7.36 -3.91
N ASP A 250 -27.06 7.32 -5.23
CA ASP A 250 -26.17 8.18 -6.04
C ASP A 250 -26.41 9.67 -5.76
N GLY A 251 -27.68 10.09 -5.60
CA GLY A 251 -28.01 11.47 -5.20
C GLY A 251 -27.44 11.86 -3.84
N GLN A 252 -27.39 10.94 -2.86
CA GLN A 252 -26.73 11.17 -1.58
C GLN A 252 -25.22 11.22 -1.71
N MET A 253 -24.63 10.38 -2.57
CA MET A 253 -23.20 10.41 -2.88
C MET A 253 -22.79 11.74 -3.54
N HIS A 254 -23.59 12.27 -4.46
CA HIS A 254 -23.36 13.61 -5.04
C HIS A 254 -23.41 14.74 -4.00
N LEU A 255 -24.26 14.63 -2.98
CA LEU A 255 -24.24 15.58 -1.86
C LEU A 255 -22.94 15.50 -1.05
N LEU A 256 -22.39 14.30 -0.87
CA LEU A 256 -21.08 14.09 -0.22
C LEU A 256 -19.94 14.68 -1.05
N GLU A 257 -19.93 14.45 -2.37
CA GLU A 257 -18.96 15.08 -3.28
C GLU A 257 -18.95 16.61 -3.10
N GLN A 258 -20.12 17.24 -3.15
CA GLN A 258 -20.26 18.68 -3.00
C GLN A 258 -19.82 19.17 -1.61
N ARG A 259 -20.20 18.45 -0.56
CA ARG A 259 -19.91 18.83 0.83
C ARG A 259 -18.43 18.77 1.15
N PHE A 260 -17.74 17.77 0.64
CA PHE A 260 -16.33 17.46 0.97
C PHE A 260 -15.35 17.88 -0.14
N GLY A 261 -15.83 18.40 -1.26
CA GLY A 261 -14.98 18.85 -2.37
C GLY A 261 -14.22 17.74 -3.05
N VAL A 262 -14.80 16.53 -3.08
CA VAL A 262 -14.25 15.35 -3.77
C VAL A 262 -15.04 15.10 -5.05
N LYS A 263 -14.45 14.33 -5.98
CA LYS A 263 -15.11 13.92 -7.22
C LYS A 263 -14.99 12.42 -7.37
N ALA A 264 -16.13 11.75 -7.45
CA ALA A 264 -16.18 10.33 -7.77
C ALA A 264 -15.56 10.05 -9.14
N ARG A 265 -14.98 8.88 -9.28
CA ARG A 265 -14.45 8.40 -10.56
C ARG A 265 -15.52 8.48 -11.65
N ASP A 266 -15.15 9.05 -12.79
CA ASP A 266 -16.08 9.28 -13.91
C ASP A 266 -16.77 7.99 -14.36
N GLY A 267 -18.10 8.05 -14.51
CA GLY A 267 -18.94 6.92 -14.91
C GLY A 267 -19.26 5.91 -13.78
N TYR A 268 -18.88 6.18 -12.54
CA TYR A 268 -19.18 5.28 -11.41
C TYR A 268 -20.48 5.66 -10.70
N LEU A 269 -20.90 6.92 -10.72
CA LEU A 269 -22.24 7.37 -10.31
C LEU A 269 -23.12 7.65 -11.55
N GLU A 270 -24.46 7.62 -11.38
CA GLU A 270 -25.49 7.95 -12.39
C GLU A 270 -25.98 9.38 -12.26
#